data_71dad9b1b51976e1cbd7a1236aa273f6
#
_entry.id   71dad9b1b51976e1cbd7a1236aa273f6
#
_cell.length_a   1.000
_cell.length_b   1.000
_cell.length_c   1.000
_cell.angle_alpha   90.00
_cell.angle_beta   90.00
_cell.angle_gamma   90.00
#
_symmetry.space_group_name_H-M   'P 1'
#
loop_
_entity.id
_entity.type
_entity.pdbx_description
1 polymer ?
#
loop_
_entity_poly.entity_id
_entity_poly.type
_entity_poly.pdbx_seq_one_letter_code
_entity_poly.pdbx_strand_id
1 'polypeptide(L)'
;MKSIYYLSADDLFQMNTFLIQTYSPAEQIGIKDRNALEMASNQPAQFVFDVDLYPTIEEKAAILMINIATKHCFYNAIKRTAVMATDLFLQLNGYDFQLDTQEGVDLLVFIATYRSNFDQLKNDVSKVIRAKLNHTSSH
;
A
#
# COMPACT_ATOMS: atom_id res chain seq x y z
N MET A 1 -17.77 -15.33 -7.41
CA MET A 1 -16.48 -14.88 -6.89
C MET A 1 -16.28 -13.41 -7.17
N LYS A 2 -15.84 -12.71 -6.16
CA LYS A 2 -15.61 -11.28 -6.27
C LYS A 2 -14.23 -10.99 -6.85
N SER A 3 -14.17 -10.20 -7.91
CA SER A 3 -12.90 -9.77 -8.46
C SER A 3 -12.29 -8.69 -7.56
N ILE A 4 -10.98 -8.68 -7.46
CA ILE A 4 -10.25 -7.67 -6.71
C ILE A 4 -9.88 -6.54 -7.66
N TYR A 5 -10.07 -5.29 -7.21
CA TYR A 5 -9.63 -4.10 -7.91
C TYR A 5 -8.23 -3.76 -7.45
N TYR A 6 -7.29 -3.70 -8.37
CA TYR A 6 -5.89 -3.37 -8.08
C TYR A 6 -5.58 -1.97 -8.57
N LEU A 7 -4.60 -1.34 -7.92
CA LEU A 7 -4.11 -0.03 -8.34
C LEU A 7 -2.98 -0.22 -9.34
N SER A 8 -3.03 0.52 -10.45
CA SER A 8 -1.98 0.50 -11.46
C SER A 8 -0.80 1.39 -11.04
N ALA A 9 0.33 1.25 -11.74
CA ALA A 9 1.47 2.14 -11.54
C ALA A 9 1.08 3.60 -11.77
N ASP A 10 0.24 3.86 -12.78
CA ASP A 10 -0.25 5.20 -13.05
C ASP A 10 -1.11 5.75 -11.91
N ASP A 11 -1.99 4.91 -11.36
CA ASP A 11 -2.79 5.30 -10.20
C ASP A 11 -1.90 5.72 -9.03
N LEU A 12 -0.86 4.96 -8.75
CA LEU A 12 0.07 5.26 -7.66
C LEU A 12 0.81 6.57 -7.92
N PHE A 13 1.24 6.80 -9.14
CA PHE A 13 1.93 8.03 -9.50
C PHE A 13 1.00 9.24 -9.38
N GLN A 14 -0.25 9.12 -9.80
CA GLN A 14 -1.23 10.20 -9.68
C GLN A 14 -1.50 10.54 -8.21
N MET A 15 -1.58 9.55 -7.34
CA MET A 15 -1.72 9.78 -5.90
C MET A 15 -0.52 10.53 -5.33
N ASN A 16 0.68 10.09 -5.70
CA ASN A 16 1.92 10.74 -5.27
C ASN A 16 1.95 12.20 -5.72
N THR A 17 1.62 12.45 -6.98
CA THR A 17 1.56 13.80 -7.55
C THR A 17 0.55 14.66 -6.79
N PHE A 18 -0.65 14.14 -6.54
CA PHE A 18 -1.68 14.85 -5.80
C PHE A 18 -1.20 15.25 -4.40
N LEU A 19 -0.55 14.32 -3.70
CA LEU A 19 -0.07 14.57 -2.34
C LEU A 19 1.00 15.66 -2.31
N ILE A 20 1.92 15.64 -3.27
CA ILE A 20 2.96 16.66 -3.34
C ILE A 20 2.35 18.01 -3.66
N GLN A 21 1.48 18.09 -4.65
CA GLN A 21 0.84 19.36 -5.04
C GLN A 21 0.00 19.94 -3.91
N THR A 22 -0.62 19.09 -3.12
CA THR A 22 -1.52 19.53 -2.04
C THR A 22 -0.76 19.93 -0.78
N TYR A 23 0.24 19.15 -0.37
CA TYR A 23 0.84 19.31 0.95
C TYR A 23 2.28 19.80 0.93
N SER A 24 3.01 19.62 -0.16
CA SER A 24 4.42 20.03 -0.24
C SER A 24 4.80 20.43 -1.67
N PRO A 25 4.12 21.48 -2.23
CA PRO A 25 4.24 21.80 -3.66
C PRO A 25 5.64 22.22 -4.11
N ALA A 26 6.55 22.52 -3.18
CA ALA A 26 7.92 22.85 -3.53
C ALA A 26 8.78 21.61 -3.78
N GLU A 27 8.31 20.42 -3.40
CA GLU A 27 9.08 19.20 -3.58
C GLU A 27 8.95 18.66 -5.01
N GLN A 28 9.99 17.95 -5.44
CA GLN A 28 10.04 17.38 -6.79
C GLN A 28 9.01 16.28 -6.97
N ILE A 29 8.25 16.34 -8.05
CA ILE A 29 7.35 15.29 -8.49
C ILE A 29 8.11 14.42 -9.49
N GLY A 30 7.96 13.11 -9.37
CA GLY A 30 8.52 12.20 -10.39
C GLY A 30 8.67 10.77 -9.90
N ILE A 31 8.83 9.89 -10.86
CA ILE A 31 9.09 8.48 -10.62
C ILE A 31 10.61 8.31 -10.56
N LYS A 32 11.11 7.88 -9.41
CA LYS A 32 12.54 7.66 -9.21
C LYS A 32 12.98 6.30 -9.75
N ASP A 33 12.14 5.28 -9.59
CA ASP A 33 12.45 3.93 -10.03
C ASP A 33 11.18 3.31 -10.60
N ARG A 34 11.10 3.28 -11.93
CA ARG A 34 9.91 2.76 -12.62
C ARG A 34 9.73 1.26 -12.40
N ASN A 35 10.81 0.51 -12.36
CA ASN A 35 10.72 -0.94 -12.13
C ASN A 35 10.17 -1.24 -10.74
N ALA A 36 10.62 -0.49 -9.73
CA ALA A 36 10.11 -0.62 -8.38
C ALA A 36 8.62 -0.27 -8.30
N LEU A 37 8.20 0.77 -9.02
CA LEU A 37 6.81 1.19 -9.07
C LEU A 37 5.93 0.11 -9.72
N GLU A 38 6.38 -0.44 -10.85
CA GLU A 38 5.66 -1.52 -11.53
C GLU A 38 5.52 -2.75 -10.63
N MET A 39 6.58 -3.12 -9.92
CA MET A 39 6.52 -4.23 -8.97
C MET A 39 5.55 -3.94 -7.83
N ALA A 40 5.58 -2.73 -7.28
CA ALA A 40 4.69 -2.36 -6.20
C ALA A 40 3.22 -2.46 -6.61
N SER A 41 2.90 -2.08 -7.85
CA SER A 41 1.53 -2.15 -8.34
C SER A 41 1.09 -3.57 -8.68
N ASN A 42 1.99 -4.41 -9.16
CA ASN A 42 1.66 -5.75 -9.66
C ASN A 42 1.72 -6.84 -8.59
N GLN A 43 2.57 -6.68 -7.58
CA GLN A 43 2.83 -7.75 -6.62
C GLN A 43 1.60 -8.20 -5.82
N PRO A 44 0.67 -7.31 -5.41
CA PRO A 44 -0.52 -7.78 -4.72
C PRO A 44 -1.36 -8.80 -5.49
N ALA A 45 -1.31 -8.75 -6.82
CA ALA A 45 -2.07 -9.67 -7.69
C ALA A 45 -1.28 -10.92 -8.08
N GLN A 46 -0.06 -11.06 -7.60
CA GLN A 46 0.85 -12.12 -8.04
C GLN A 46 0.34 -13.50 -7.64
N PHE A 47 0.46 -14.44 -8.56
CA PHE A 47 0.16 -15.84 -8.27
C PHE A 47 1.20 -16.74 -8.94
N VAL A 48 1.37 -17.94 -8.38
CA VAL A 48 2.33 -18.94 -8.86
C VAL A 48 1.60 -20.28 -8.92
N PHE A 49 1.68 -20.95 -10.05
CA PHE A 49 1.00 -22.23 -10.27
C PHE A 49 -0.49 -22.15 -9.94
N ASP A 50 -1.17 -21.09 -10.43
CA ASP A 50 -2.59 -20.82 -10.23
C ASP A 50 -3.02 -20.62 -8.79
N VAL A 51 -2.08 -20.35 -7.88
CA VAL A 51 -2.36 -20.05 -6.47
C VAL A 51 -1.97 -18.61 -6.18
N ASP A 52 -2.88 -17.82 -5.60
CA ASP A 52 -2.60 -16.48 -5.14
C ASP A 52 -1.46 -16.53 -4.12
N LEU A 53 -0.42 -15.74 -4.35
CA LEU A 53 0.70 -15.64 -3.41
C LEU A 53 0.28 -14.91 -2.14
N TYR A 54 -0.66 -13.97 -2.27
CA TYR A 54 -1.21 -13.18 -1.16
C TYR A 54 -2.74 -13.31 -1.21
N PRO A 55 -3.31 -14.39 -0.63
CA PRO A 55 -4.72 -14.72 -0.88
C PRO A 55 -5.74 -13.84 -0.15
N THR A 56 -5.35 -13.20 0.96
CA THR A 56 -6.30 -12.36 1.71
C THR A 56 -6.15 -10.89 1.33
N ILE A 57 -7.22 -10.12 1.54
CA ILE A 57 -7.18 -8.68 1.23
C ILE A 57 -6.16 -7.95 2.10
N GLU A 58 -6.02 -8.34 3.35
CA GLU A 58 -5.04 -7.71 4.24
C GLU A 58 -3.61 -8.04 3.84
N GLU A 59 -3.35 -9.24 3.30
CA GLU A 59 -2.02 -9.56 2.77
C GLU A 59 -1.69 -8.74 1.53
N LYS A 60 -2.66 -8.60 0.63
CA LYS A 60 -2.49 -7.77 -0.57
C LYS A 60 -2.22 -6.31 -0.20
N ALA A 61 -2.97 -5.80 0.77
CA ALA A 61 -2.78 -4.43 1.24
C ALA A 61 -1.42 -4.26 1.93
N ALA A 62 -1.00 -5.25 2.72
CA ALA A 62 0.31 -5.22 3.38
C ALA A 62 1.45 -5.15 2.38
N ILE A 63 1.42 -5.99 1.34
CA ILE A 63 2.43 -6.01 0.29
C ILE A 63 2.48 -4.66 -0.43
N LEU A 64 1.32 -4.09 -0.74
CA LEU A 64 1.26 -2.78 -1.38
C LEU A 64 1.92 -1.71 -0.53
N MET A 65 1.55 -1.64 0.74
CA MET A 65 2.09 -0.65 1.67
C MET A 65 3.60 -0.79 1.85
N ILE A 66 4.07 -2.01 2.10
CA ILE A 66 5.48 -2.29 2.33
C ILE A 66 6.31 -1.90 1.11
N ASN A 67 5.87 -2.28 -0.08
CA ASN A 67 6.63 -2.00 -1.29
C ASN A 67 6.70 -0.51 -1.59
N ILE A 68 5.60 0.22 -1.47
CA ILE A 68 5.62 1.67 -1.68
C ILE A 68 6.53 2.34 -0.65
N ALA A 69 6.44 1.92 0.62
CA ALA A 69 7.20 2.54 1.70
C ALA A 69 8.71 2.27 1.61
N THR A 70 9.12 1.13 1.02
CA THR A 70 10.52 0.69 1.09
C THR A 70 11.29 0.68 -0.23
N LYS A 71 10.61 0.71 -1.37
CA LYS A 71 11.27 0.52 -2.67
C LYS A 71 11.69 1.81 -3.37
N HIS A 72 11.45 2.96 -2.76
CA HIS A 72 11.87 4.26 -3.31
C HIS A 72 11.38 4.50 -4.74
N CYS A 73 10.09 4.27 -4.97
CA CYS A 73 9.47 4.45 -6.29
C CYS A 73 9.45 5.92 -6.72
N PHE A 74 9.34 6.85 -5.78
CA PHE A 74 9.17 8.27 -6.01
C PHE A 74 10.27 9.08 -5.34
N TYR A 75 10.44 10.33 -5.75
CA TYR A 75 11.41 11.21 -5.10
C TYR A 75 10.93 11.70 -3.74
N ASN A 76 9.63 11.96 -3.58
CA ASN A 76 9.07 12.53 -2.36
C ASN A 76 7.72 11.93 -2.03
N ALA A 77 7.19 12.23 -0.84
CA ALA A 77 5.87 11.83 -0.36
C ALA A 77 5.65 10.31 -0.34
N ILE A 78 6.73 9.54 -0.16
CA ILE A 78 6.71 8.08 -0.23
C ILE A 78 5.78 7.50 0.85
N LYS A 79 5.92 7.97 2.10
CA LYS A 79 5.15 7.43 3.22
C LYS A 79 3.67 7.78 3.11
N ARG A 80 3.37 9.02 2.73
CA ARG A 80 1.97 9.44 2.53
C ARG A 80 1.32 8.65 1.40
N THR A 81 2.06 8.43 0.32
CA THR A 81 1.56 7.64 -0.81
C THR A 81 1.29 6.21 -0.37
N ALA A 82 2.16 5.61 0.44
CA ALA A 82 1.96 4.25 0.95
C ALA A 82 0.65 4.12 1.72
N VAL A 83 0.38 5.07 2.61
CA VAL A 83 -0.86 5.05 3.41
C VAL A 83 -2.09 5.32 2.55
N MET A 84 -2.03 6.35 1.70
CA MET A 84 -3.16 6.70 0.84
C MET A 84 -3.53 5.58 -0.13
N ALA A 85 -2.51 4.97 -0.75
CA ALA A 85 -2.74 3.88 -1.69
C ALA A 85 -3.36 2.66 -1.01
N THR A 86 -2.87 2.33 0.19
CA THR A 86 -3.41 1.22 0.96
C THR A 86 -4.87 1.47 1.33
N ASP A 87 -5.18 2.66 1.80
CA ASP A 87 -6.54 3.04 2.15
C ASP A 87 -7.46 2.97 0.93
N LEU A 88 -7.04 3.55 -0.19
CA LEU A 88 -7.85 3.54 -1.41
C LEU A 88 -8.05 2.12 -1.94
N PHE A 89 -6.99 1.31 -1.94
CA PHE A 89 -7.09 -0.10 -2.36
C PHE A 89 -8.15 -0.83 -1.55
N LEU A 90 -8.15 -0.64 -0.24
CA LEU A 90 -9.11 -1.29 0.64
C LEU A 90 -10.54 -0.77 0.40
N GLN A 91 -10.69 0.55 0.24
CA GLN A 91 -12.00 1.14 -0.04
C GLN A 91 -12.59 0.63 -1.35
N LEU A 92 -11.79 0.54 -2.40
CA LEU A 92 -12.24 0.04 -3.70
C LEU A 92 -12.71 -1.41 -3.62
N ASN A 93 -12.25 -2.14 -2.62
CA ASN A 93 -12.61 -3.55 -2.43
C ASN A 93 -13.63 -3.76 -1.31
N GLY A 94 -14.29 -2.69 -0.86
CA GLY A 94 -15.43 -2.79 0.06
C GLY A 94 -15.08 -2.75 1.53
N TYR A 95 -13.94 -2.17 1.90
CA TYR A 95 -13.50 -2.09 3.29
C TYR A 95 -13.24 -0.66 3.72
N ASP A 96 -13.58 -0.35 4.97
CA ASP A 96 -13.10 0.85 5.66
C ASP A 96 -11.84 0.50 6.41
N PHE A 97 -10.82 1.33 6.30
CA PHE A 97 -9.56 1.14 6.98
C PHE A 97 -9.44 2.20 8.07
N GLN A 98 -9.60 1.79 9.33
CA GLN A 98 -9.70 2.69 10.47
C GLN A 98 -8.33 2.93 11.11
N LEU A 99 -7.45 3.58 10.37
CA LEU A 99 -6.10 3.89 10.83
C LEU A 99 -5.97 5.39 11.04
N ASP A 100 -5.75 5.82 12.29
CA ASP A 100 -5.56 7.24 12.55
C ASP A 100 -4.11 7.66 12.20
N THR A 101 -3.84 8.97 12.25
CA THR A 101 -2.55 9.51 11.85
C THR A 101 -1.39 8.91 12.64
N GLN A 102 -1.53 8.80 13.97
CA GLN A 102 -0.45 8.26 14.80
C GLN A 102 -0.24 6.77 14.52
N GLU A 103 -1.31 6.01 14.35
CA GLU A 103 -1.20 4.59 14.01
C GLU A 103 -0.51 4.41 12.66
N GLY A 104 -0.80 5.29 11.70
CA GLY A 104 -0.14 5.27 10.40
C GLY A 104 1.35 5.54 10.50
N VAL A 105 1.73 6.55 11.27
CA VAL A 105 3.15 6.86 11.52
C VAL A 105 3.85 5.67 12.18
N ASP A 106 3.23 5.10 13.22
CA ASP A 106 3.81 3.97 13.94
C ASP A 106 4.02 2.76 13.05
N LEU A 107 3.04 2.48 12.18
CA LEU A 107 3.13 1.36 11.25
C LEU A 107 4.25 1.56 10.24
N LEU A 108 4.39 2.77 9.70
CA LEU A 108 5.47 3.07 8.75
C LEU A 108 6.85 3.00 9.42
N VAL A 109 6.97 3.45 10.67
CA VAL A 109 8.22 3.32 11.43
C VAL A 109 8.53 1.84 11.66
N PHE A 110 7.53 1.05 12.00
CA PHE A 110 7.68 -0.41 12.16
C PHE A 110 8.22 -1.04 10.87
N ILE A 111 7.63 -0.69 9.74
CA ILE A 111 8.10 -1.20 8.43
C ILE A 111 9.54 -0.78 8.16
N ALA A 112 9.86 0.49 8.38
CA ALA A 112 11.17 1.05 8.06
C ALA A 112 12.29 0.46 8.93
N THR A 113 11.97 0.09 10.16
CA THR A 113 12.96 -0.40 11.13
C THR A 113 12.97 -1.91 11.31
N TYR A 114 12.17 -2.62 10.53
CA TYR A 114 12.06 -4.08 10.64
C TYR A 114 13.39 -4.76 10.29
N ARG A 115 13.76 -5.76 11.07
CA ARG A 115 15.07 -6.43 10.92
C ARG A 115 14.97 -7.93 10.64
N SER A 116 13.76 -8.47 10.54
CA SER A 116 13.56 -9.87 10.21
C SER A 116 13.27 -10.05 8.72
N ASN A 117 12.80 -11.22 8.30
CA ASN A 117 12.58 -11.50 6.90
C ASN A 117 11.27 -10.87 6.40
N PHE A 118 11.13 -10.82 5.08
CA PHE A 118 10.01 -10.18 4.41
C PHE A 118 8.67 -10.85 4.72
N ASP A 119 8.63 -12.17 4.75
CA ASP A 119 7.39 -12.90 5.05
C ASP A 119 6.87 -12.59 6.45
N GLN A 120 7.77 -12.48 7.42
CA GLN A 120 7.40 -12.11 8.78
C GLN A 120 6.86 -10.68 8.83
N LEU A 121 7.52 -9.77 8.13
CA LEU A 121 7.06 -8.38 8.05
C LEU A 121 5.67 -8.31 7.42
N LYS A 122 5.46 -9.01 6.31
CA LYS A 122 4.14 -9.05 5.65
C LYS A 122 3.08 -9.58 6.61
N ASN A 123 3.38 -10.65 7.32
CA ASN A 123 2.42 -11.23 8.27
C ASN A 123 2.08 -10.27 9.39
N ASP A 124 3.09 -9.59 9.94
CA ASP A 124 2.87 -8.63 11.04
C ASP A 124 2.06 -7.43 10.58
N VAL A 125 2.36 -6.88 9.41
CA VAL A 125 1.60 -5.75 8.85
C VAL A 125 0.18 -6.19 8.51
N SER A 126 0.00 -7.39 7.97
CA SER A 126 -1.33 -7.95 7.67
C SER A 126 -2.20 -8.02 8.90
N LYS A 127 -1.63 -8.40 10.04
CA LYS A 127 -2.38 -8.49 11.31
C LYS A 127 -2.85 -7.10 11.77
N VAL A 128 -1.99 -6.10 11.63
CA VAL A 128 -2.35 -4.72 11.99
C VAL A 128 -3.48 -4.24 11.08
N ILE A 129 -3.37 -4.48 9.79
CA ILE A 129 -4.41 -4.07 8.84
C ILE A 129 -5.72 -4.78 9.13
N ARG A 130 -5.68 -6.10 9.36
CA ARG A 130 -6.90 -6.86 9.67
C ARG A 130 -7.62 -6.30 10.89
N ALA A 131 -6.87 -5.92 11.92
CA ALA A 131 -7.45 -5.39 13.14
C ALA A 131 -8.16 -4.05 12.93
N LYS A 132 -7.83 -3.33 11.86
CA LYS A 132 -8.37 -2.01 11.53
C LYS A 132 -9.38 -2.03 10.39
N LEU A 133 -9.74 -3.20 9.86
CA LEU A 133 -10.67 -3.31 8.75
C LEU A 133 -12.10 -3.50 9.23
N ASN A 134 -13.02 -2.81 8.54
CA ASN A 134 -14.45 -3.06 8.65
C ASN A 134 -15.04 -3.15 7.25
N HIS A 135 -15.97 -4.07 7.05
CA HIS A 135 -16.71 -4.09 5.80
C HIS A 135 -17.58 -2.84 5.70
N THR A 136 -17.57 -2.20 4.54
CA THR A 136 -18.51 -1.13 4.30
C THR A 136 -19.90 -1.72 4.18
N SER A 137 -20.87 -1.05 4.80
CA SER A 137 -22.26 -1.44 4.62
C SER A 137 -22.67 -1.13 3.20
N SER A 138 -23.09 -2.13 2.45
CA SER A 138 -23.66 -1.90 1.13
C SER A 138 -25.17 -1.96 1.24
N HIS A 139 -25.78 -0.90 0.86
CA HIS A 139 -27.24 -0.79 0.90
C HIS A 139 -27.78 -0.39 -0.45
#